data_9f9bcf7d75304e6157bfd0c7cb8e6d55
#
_entry.id   9f9bcf7d75304e6157bfd0c7cb8e6d55
#
_cell.length_a   1.000
_cell.length_b   1.000
_cell.length_c   1.000
_cell.angle_alpha   90.00
_cell.angle_beta   90.00
_cell.angle_gamma   90.00
#
_symmetry.space_group_name_H-M   'P 1'
#
loop_
_entity.id
_entity.type
_entity.pdbx_description
1 polymer ?
#
loop_
_entity_poly.entity_id
_entity_poly.type
_entity_poly.pdbx_seq_one_letter_code
_entity_poly.pdbx_strand_id
1 'polypeptide(L)'
;IIDYSASMNGRDKVMRHELSTAIEKLPAVGSVSVIFFSGPTWVAGQDAKALHKNWSGSNGGGWKPNDGFEPVRPKWLPVTPSIKKRLIQAVHDTPLTFGTVWDNSFDWAFYMNPKPDVIYFMTDGNSNKDFQGLEIIKQKKGRTKIYTIGYGAPAGAKEPLELIAAMTGGKSKFVEMDEIREMEKNIDNKKVLN
;
A
#
# COMPACT_ATOMS: atom_id res chain seq x y z
N ILE A 1 1.42 -2.32 2.75
CA ILE A 1 0.29 -2.25 1.79
C ILE A 1 0.24 -0.84 1.26
N ILE A 2 0.31 -0.66 -0.05
CA ILE A 2 0.58 0.64 -0.67
C ILE A 2 -0.42 0.92 -1.78
N ASP A 3 -0.98 2.10 -1.76
CA ASP A 3 -1.93 2.61 -2.75
C ASP A 3 -1.23 3.05 -4.04
N TYR A 4 -1.60 2.43 -5.15
CA TYR A 4 -1.19 2.78 -6.51
C TYR A 4 -2.38 3.19 -7.38
N SER A 5 -3.44 3.69 -6.74
CA SER A 5 -4.58 4.26 -7.46
C SER A 5 -4.22 5.57 -8.16
N ALA A 6 -4.97 5.92 -9.18
CA ALA A 6 -4.74 7.14 -9.97
C ALA A 6 -4.88 8.43 -9.13
N SER A 7 -5.63 8.40 -8.04
CA SER A 7 -5.78 9.54 -7.12
C SER A 7 -4.50 9.87 -6.36
N MET A 8 -3.54 8.92 -6.27
CA MET A 8 -2.21 9.16 -5.72
C MET A 8 -1.34 10.09 -6.59
N ASN A 9 -1.78 10.45 -7.80
CA ASN A 9 -1.07 11.40 -8.65
C ASN A 9 -0.79 12.72 -7.92
N GLY A 10 0.46 13.20 -7.98
CA GLY A 10 0.93 14.36 -7.21
C GLY A 10 1.23 14.08 -5.73
N ARG A 11 1.15 12.81 -5.29
CA ARG A 11 1.55 12.33 -3.96
C ARG A 11 2.51 11.14 -4.06
N ASP A 12 2.43 10.43 -5.16
CA ASP A 12 3.14 9.16 -5.37
C ASP A 12 4.67 9.31 -5.33
N LYS A 13 5.21 10.46 -5.74
CA LYS A 13 6.65 10.72 -5.69
C LYS A 13 7.18 10.71 -4.26
N VAL A 14 6.49 11.39 -3.34
CA VAL A 14 6.84 11.40 -1.91
C VAL A 14 6.63 10.04 -1.29
N MET A 15 5.48 9.41 -1.55
CA MET A 15 5.18 8.06 -1.08
C MET A 15 6.26 7.05 -1.51
N ARG A 16 6.67 7.05 -2.79
CA ARG A 16 7.72 6.16 -3.31
C ARG A 16 9.07 6.43 -2.63
N HIS A 17 9.41 7.69 -2.42
CA HIS A 17 10.66 8.07 -1.73
C HIS A 17 10.66 7.59 -0.27
N GLU A 18 9.58 7.85 0.48
CA GLU A 18 9.47 7.41 1.88
C GLU A 18 9.45 5.88 1.99
N LEU A 19 8.71 5.20 1.12
CA LEU A 19 8.65 3.74 1.10
C LEU A 19 10.02 3.13 0.76
N SER A 20 10.72 3.66 -0.24
CA SER A 20 12.07 3.20 -0.60
C SER A 20 13.05 3.40 0.54
N THR A 21 12.98 4.56 1.21
CA THR A 21 13.80 4.86 2.39
C THR A 21 13.48 3.90 3.55
N ALA A 22 12.21 3.60 3.77
CA ALA A 22 11.79 2.64 4.79
C ALA A 22 12.30 1.22 4.48
N ILE A 23 12.19 0.76 3.22
CA ILE A 23 12.72 -0.54 2.79
C ILE A 23 14.25 -0.60 2.97
N GLU A 24 14.98 0.46 2.60
CA GLU A 24 16.43 0.53 2.77
C GLU A 24 16.85 0.38 4.24
N LYS A 25 16.09 0.99 5.16
CA LYS A 25 16.35 0.96 6.60
C LYS A 25 15.87 -0.31 7.31
N LEU A 26 15.19 -1.23 6.63
CA LEU A 26 14.80 -2.48 7.28
C LEU A 26 16.03 -3.22 7.84
N PRO A 27 15.95 -3.73 9.07
CA PRO A 27 17.04 -4.51 9.64
C PRO A 27 17.26 -5.80 8.84
N ALA A 28 18.49 -6.30 8.80
CA ALA A 28 18.84 -7.54 8.08
C ALA A 28 18.28 -8.82 8.74
N VAL A 29 17.27 -8.67 9.58
CA VAL A 29 16.58 -9.76 10.28
C VAL A 29 15.08 -9.69 10.00
N GLY A 30 14.42 -10.84 10.00
CA GLY A 30 12.99 -10.92 9.73
C GLY A 30 12.65 -11.05 8.24
N SER A 31 11.40 -10.80 7.94
CA SER A 31 10.83 -10.96 6.61
C SER A 31 9.97 -9.76 6.24
N VAL A 32 9.87 -9.50 4.95
CA VAL A 32 9.07 -8.40 4.40
C VAL A 32 8.20 -8.91 3.25
N SER A 33 7.03 -8.33 3.07
CA SER A 33 6.22 -8.45 1.86
C SER A 33 5.69 -7.07 1.50
N VAL A 34 5.60 -6.77 0.22
CA VAL A 34 5.05 -5.51 -0.29
C VAL A 34 3.87 -5.82 -1.19
N ILE A 35 2.71 -5.35 -0.80
CA ILE A 35 1.43 -5.51 -1.50
C ILE A 35 1.03 -4.14 -2.04
N PHE A 36 0.78 -4.06 -3.33
CA PHE A 36 0.22 -2.90 -3.98
C PHE A 36 -1.27 -3.10 -4.25
N PHE A 37 -2.01 -2.02 -4.23
CA PHE A 37 -3.41 -2.05 -4.60
C PHE A 37 -3.83 -0.81 -5.39
N SER A 38 -4.89 -1.01 -6.16
CA SER A 38 -5.75 -0.01 -6.77
C SER A 38 -7.16 -0.61 -6.85
N GLY A 39 -7.80 -0.77 -8.01
CA GLY A 39 -8.89 -1.73 -8.17
C GLY A 39 -8.41 -3.16 -7.87
N PRO A 40 -7.49 -3.71 -8.67
CA PRO A 40 -6.77 -4.95 -8.34
C PRO A 40 -5.85 -4.82 -7.13
N THR A 41 -5.45 -5.99 -6.59
CA THR A 41 -4.38 -6.13 -5.60
C THR A 41 -3.29 -7.04 -6.17
N TRP A 42 -2.02 -6.69 -5.95
CA TRP A 42 -0.88 -7.48 -6.45
C TRP A 42 0.37 -7.37 -5.57
N VAL A 43 1.29 -8.27 -5.78
CA VAL A 43 2.59 -8.29 -5.09
C VAL A 43 3.59 -7.43 -5.86
N ALA A 44 4.45 -6.69 -5.16
CA ALA A 44 5.49 -5.87 -5.77
C ALA A 44 6.35 -6.66 -6.78
N GLY A 45 6.55 -6.06 -7.96
CA GLY A 45 7.28 -6.67 -9.08
C GLY A 45 6.42 -7.37 -10.11
N GLN A 46 5.10 -7.44 -9.94
CA GLN A 46 4.17 -7.88 -10.98
C GLN A 46 3.80 -6.73 -11.92
N ASP A 47 3.47 -7.05 -13.17
CA ASP A 47 2.99 -6.07 -14.14
C ASP A 47 1.55 -5.65 -13.83
N ALA A 48 1.39 -4.46 -13.25
CA ALA A 48 0.10 -3.91 -12.89
C ALA A 48 -0.86 -3.76 -14.07
N LYS A 49 -0.36 -3.43 -15.28
CA LYS A 49 -1.19 -3.26 -16.47
C LYS A 49 -1.72 -4.61 -16.98
N ALA A 50 -0.88 -5.64 -16.98
CA ALA A 50 -1.30 -6.98 -17.35
C ALA A 50 -2.32 -7.53 -16.33
N LEU A 51 -2.12 -7.26 -15.04
CA LEU A 51 -3.04 -7.68 -14.00
C LEU A 51 -4.43 -7.04 -14.12
N HIS A 52 -4.51 -5.75 -14.47
CA HIS A 52 -5.79 -5.08 -14.68
C HIS A 52 -6.72 -5.79 -15.68
N LYS A 53 -6.17 -6.46 -16.70
CA LYS A 53 -6.94 -7.24 -17.69
C LYS A 53 -7.57 -8.50 -17.08
N ASN A 54 -7.02 -8.97 -15.98
CA ASN A 54 -7.44 -10.19 -15.29
C ASN A 54 -8.32 -9.92 -14.06
N TRP A 55 -8.72 -8.68 -13.87
CA TRP A 55 -9.62 -8.27 -12.81
C TRP A 55 -10.81 -7.50 -13.37
N SER A 56 -11.97 -7.67 -12.77
CA SER A 56 -13.20 -6.95 -13.10
C SER A 56 -13.68 -6.16 -11.91
N GLY A 57 -14.12 -4.93 -12.16
CA GLY A 57 -14.66 -4.05 -11.14
C GLY A 57 -15.14 -2.72 -11.72
N SER A 58 -15.59 -1.84 -10.86
CA SER A 58 -16.07 -0.51 -11.19
C SER A 58 -15.43 0.57 -10.33
N ASN A 59 -15.66 1.83 -10.66
CA ASN A 59 -15.22 2.97 -9.84
C ASN A 59 -15.74 2.93 -8.38
N GLY A 60 -16.86 2.25 -8.14
CA GLY A 60 -17.48 2.17 -6.82
C GLY A 60 -17.00 1.02 -5.95
N GLY A 61 -16.14 0.14 -6.45
CA GLY A 61 -15.65 -1.03 -5.72
C GLY A 61 -15.97 -2.35 -6.40
N GLY A 62 -15.95 -3.43 -5.65
CA GLY A 62 -16.29 -4.78 -6.14
C GLY A 62 -15.23 -5.41 -7.07
N TRP A 63 -13.99 -4.90 -7.08
CA TRP A 63 -12.91 -5.50 -7.88
C TRP A 63 -12.58 -6.89 -7.40
N LYS A 64 -12.62 -7.85 -8.33
CA LYS A 64 -12.31 -9.26 -8.08
C LYS A 64 -11.56 -9.86 -9.27
N PRO A 65 -10.77 -10.91 -9.05
CA PRO A 65 -10.17 -11.66 -10.15
C PRO A 65 -11.25 -12.21 -11.09
N ASN A 66 -10.97 -12.21 -12.39
CA ASN A 66 -11.84 -12.84 -13.38
C ASN A 66 -11.88 -14.37 -13.16
N ASP A 67 -12.95 -15.00 -13.59
CA ASP A 67 -13.09 -16.44 -13.50
C ASP A 67 -11.93 -17.15 -14.18
N GLY A 68 -11.34 -18.12 -13.49
CA GLY A 68 -10.17 -18.86 -13.96
C GLY A 68 -8.82 -18.15 -13.80
N PHE A 69 -8.78 -16.92 -13.33
CA PHE A 69 -7.54 -16.22 -13.00
C PHE A 69 -7.21 -16.38 -11.51
N GLU A 70 -6.09 -16.99 -11.20
CA GLU A 70 -5.56 -17.09 -9.84
C GLU A 70 -4.43 -16.06 -9.65
N PRO A 71 -4.65 -14.98 -8.86
CA PRO A 71 -3.62 -14.01 -8.61
C PRO A 71 -2.50 -14.59 -7.72
N VAL A 72 -1.28 -14.18 -8.00
CA VAL A 72 -0.11 -14.52 -7.18
C VAL A 72 -0.26 -13.92 -5.79
N ARG A 73 -0.32 -14.74 -4.77
CA ARG A 73 -0.46 -14.33 -3.37
C ARG A 73 0.88 -13.86 -2.78
N PRO A 74 0.86 -12.94 -1.80
CA PRO A 74 2.06 -12.49 -1.14
C PRO A 74 2.75 -13.62 -0.38
N LYS A 75 4.09 -13.54 -0.36
CA LYS A 75 4.96 -14.45 0.39
C LYS A 75 5.95 -13.64 1.21
N TRP A 76 6.40 -14.20 2.32
CA TRP A 76 7.49 -13.63 3.09
C TRP A 76 8.81 -13.74 2.34
N LEU A 77 9.51 -12.62 2.22
CA LEU A 77 10.82 -12.51 1.62
C LEU A 77 11.85 -12.16 2.71
N PRO A 78 13.02 -12.81 2.75
CA PRO A 78 14.06 -12.45 3.72
C PRO A 78 14.58 -11.04 3.45
N VAL A 79 14.89 -10.29 4.49
CA VAL A 79 15.42 -8.93 4.36
C VAL A 79 16.89 -8.99 4.00
N THR A 80 17.20 -9.13 2.71
CA THR A 80 18.56 -9.12 2.16
C THR A 80 18.79 -7.88 1.28
N PRO A 81 20.05 -7.45 1.03
CA PRO A 81 20.33 -6.34 0.14
C PRO A 81 19.73 -6.50 -1.26
N SER A 82 19.75 -7.70 -1.83
CA SER A 82 19.17 -8.00 -3.14
C SER A 82 17.65 -7.89 -3.15
N ILE A 83 16.98 -8.35 -2.09
CA ILE A 83 15.53 -8.22 -1.94
C ILE A 83 15.14 -6.75 -1.77
N LYS A 84 15.84 -5.99 -0.92
CA LYS A 84 15.61 -4.55 -0.77
C LYS A 84 15.70 -3.82 -2.12
N LYS A 85 16.79 -4.04 -2.86
CA LYS A 85 16.99 -3.45 -4.18
C LYS A 85 15.84 -3.78 -5.15
N ARG A 86 15.41 -5.05 -5.20
CA ARG A 86 14.30 -5.49 -6.05
C ARG A 86 12.98 -4.85 -5.66
N LEU A 87 12.69 -4.74 -4.36
CA LEU A 87 11.47 -4.11 -3.87
C LEU A 87 11.46 -2.60 -4.16
N ILE A 88 12.58 -1.90 -3.95
CA ILE A 88 12.72 -0.48 -4.28
C ILE A 88 12.53 -0.26 -5.79
N GLN A 89 13.12 -1.10 -6.62
CA GLN A 89 12.92 -1.04 -8.07
C GLN A 89 11.43 -1.20 -8.42
N ALA A 90 10.75 -2.19 -7.85
CA ALA A 90 9.31 -2.40 -8.06
C ALA A 90 8.46 -1.20 -7.61
N VAL A 91 8.84 -0.53 -6.50
CA VAL A 91 8.18 0.69 -6.04
C VAL A 91 8.24 1.80 -7.10
N HIS A 92 9.38 1.95 -7.77
CA HIS A 92 9.55 3.01 -8.78
C HIS A 92 8.97 2.64 -10.15
N ASP A 93 9.06 1.39 -10.57
CA ASP A 93 8.61 0.93 -11.90
C ASP A 93 7.10 0.74 -12.00
N THR A 94 6.41 0.54 -10.88
CA THR A 94 4.97 0.29 -10.87
C THR A 94 4.21 1.57 -11.21
N PRO A 95 3.38 1.60 -12.28
CA PRO A 95 2.56 2.75 -12.62
C PRO A 95 1.36 2.88 -11.68
N LEU A 96 0.84 4.09 -11.55
CA LEU A 96 -0.49 4.31 -10.97
C LEU A 96 -1.54 3.72 -11.91
N THR A 97 -2.60 3.14 -11.34
CA THR A 97 -3.67 2.47 -12.07
C THR A 97 -5.04 2.83 -11.54
N PHE A 98 -6.08 2.36 -12.20
CA PHE A 98 -7.46 2.74 -11.93
C PHE A 98 -8.09 1.91 -10.80
N GLY A 99 -9.01 2.57 -10.05
CA GLY A 99 -9.77 1.97 -8.96
C GLY A 99 -9.06 2.10 -7.61
N THR A 100 -9.82 1.94 -6.52
CA THR A 100 -9.28 1.95 -5.16
C THR A 100 -10.11 1.00 -4.30
N VAL A 101 -9.55 -0.16 -3.96
CA VAL A 101 -10.19 -1.18 -3.13
C VAL A 101 -9.22 -1.63 -2.04
N TRP A 102 -9.55 -1.35 -0.79
CA TRP A 102 -8.72 -1.70 0.35
C TRP A 102 -8.92 -3.16 0.80
N ASP A 103 -10.13 -3.69 0.66
CA ASP A 103 -10.55 -4.99 1.19
C ASP A 103 -9.62 -6.13 0.79
N ASN A 104 -9.35 -6.24 -0.52
CA ASN A 104 -8.50 -7.30 -1.06
C ASN A 104 -7.08 -7.24 -0.50
N SER A 105 -6.53 -6.05 -0.28
CA SER A 105 -5.17 -5.88 0.20
C SER A 105 -5.01 -6.33 1.65
N PHE A 106 -5.99 -6.02 2.51
CA PHE A 106 -6.03 -6.51 3.88
C PHE A 106 -6.28 -8.02 3.94
N ASP A 107 -7.22 -8.53 3.15
CA ASP A 107 -7.48 -9.97 3.07
C ASP A 107 -6.22 -10.74 2.69
N TRP A 108 -5.48 -10.26 1.70
CA TRP A 108 -4.22 -10.87 1.28
C TRP A 108 -3.15 -10.83 2.36
N ALA A 109 -2.99 -9.71 3.06
CA ALA A 109 -2.03 -9.61 4.14
C ALA A 109 -2.34 -10.60 5.28
N PHE A 110 -3.61 -10.72 5.65
CA PHE A 110 -4.01 -11.63 6.73
C PHE A 110 -4.08 -13.10 6.31
N TYR A 111 -4.03 -13.40 5.00
CA TYR A 111 -3.88 -14.76 4.48
C TYR A 111 -2.45 -15.30 4.65
N MET A 112 -1.47 -14.42 4.80
CA MET A 112 -0.06 -14.83 4.98
C MET A 112 0.12 -15.65 6.25
N ASN A 113 1.04 -16.65 6.18
CA ASN A 113 1.41 -17.49 7.31
C ASN A 113 2.94 -17.48 7.50
N PRO A 114 3.46 -17.08 8.69
CA PRO A 114 2.70 -16.45 9.77
C PRO A 114 2.05 -15.14 9.36
N LYS A 115 1.03 -14.70 10.10
CA LYS A 115 0.43 -13.36 9.88
C LYS A 115 1.47 -12.28 10.15
N PRO A 116 1.36 -11.10 9.50
CA PRO A 116 2.26 -9.98 9.76
C PRO A 116 2.20 -9.53 11.22
N ASP A 117 3.34 -9.25 11.82
CA ASP A 117 3.39 -8.56 13.12
C ASP A 117 2.96 -7.10 12.95
N VAL A 118 3.39 -6.47 11.85
CA VAL A 118 3.15 -5.06 11.55
C VAL A 118 2.75 -4.90 10.07
N ILE A 119 1.76 -4.06 9.83
CA ILE A 119 1.38 -3.56 8.51
C ILE A 119 1.54 -2.04 8.49
N TYR A 120 2.24 -1.51 7.49
CA TYR A 120 2.16 -0.11 7.10
C TYR A 120 1.18 0.01 5.93
N PHE A 121 0.14 0.79 6.12
CA PHE A 121 -0.90 1.03 5.12
C PHE A 121 -0.81 2.49 4.64
N MET A 122 -0.43 2.68 3.38
CA MET A 122 -0.14 3.98 2.77
C MET A 122 -1.16 4.26 1.66
N THR A 123 -1.89 5.39 1.76
CA THR A 123 -2.98 5.75 0.84
C THR A 123 -3.25 7.25 0.85
N ASP A 124 -4.01 7.78 -0.10
CA ASP A 124 -4.58 9.12 -0.04
C ASP A 124 -5.92 9.17 0.70
N GLY A 125 -6.38 8.04 1.21
CA GLY A 125 -7.56 7.93 2.06
C GLY A 125 -8.89 7.71 1.32
N ASN A 126 -8.91 7.69 -0.01
CA ASN A 126 -10.12 7.34 -0.74
C ASN A 126 -10.29 5.82 -0.76
N SER A 127 -11.35 5.32 -0.16
CA SER A 127 -11.73 3.91 -0.19
C SER A 127 -12.91 3.68 -1.14
N ASN A 128 -13.13 2.41 -1.50
CA ASN A 128 -14.33 2.01 -2.18
C ASN A 128 -15.59 2.24 -1.31
N LYS A 129 -16.73 2.48 -1.95
CA LYS A 129 -18.02 2.76 -1.26
C LYS A 129 -18.47 1.63 -0.33
N ASP A 130 -18.15 0.38 -0.72
CA ASP A 130 -18.56 -0.82 -0.01
C ASP A 130 -17.43 -1.37 0.87
N PHE A 131 -16.59 -0.48 1.42
CA PHE A 131 -15.45 -0.87 2.24
C PHE A 131 -15.86 -1.71 3.45
N GLN A 132 -15.50 -2.98 3.43
CA GLN A 132 -15.71 -3.94 4.50
C GLN A 132 -14.43 -4.26 5.27
N GLY A 133 -13.36 -3.56 4.97
CA GLY A 133 -12.04 -3.82 5.54
C GLY A 133 -11.98 -3.71 7.06
N LEU A 134 -12.83 -2.88 7.69
CA LEU A 134 -12.91 -2.83 9.16
C LEU A 134 -13.34 -4.18 9.75
N GLU A 135 -14.33 -4.85 9.15
CA GLU A 135 -14.77 -6.16 9.58
C GLU A 135 -13.71 -7.24 9.29
N ILE A 136 -13.08 -7.18 8.11
CA ILE A 136 -11.96 -8.07 7.76
C ILE A 136 -10.83 -7.91 8.79
N ILE A 137 -10.44 -6.68 9.10
CA ILE A 137 -9.39 -6.39 10.08
C ILE A 137 -9.80 -6.91 11.46
N LYS A 138 -11.00 -6.59 11.91
CA LYS A 138 -11.52 -7.00 13.22
C LYS A 138 -11.48 -8.52 13.41
N GLN A 139 -11.90 -9.26 12.38
CA GLN A 139 -11.96 -10.73 12.42
C GLN A 139 -10.59 -11.40 12.25
N LYS A 140 -9.70 -10.83 11.42
CA LYS A 140 -8.49 -11.52 10.94
C LYS A 140 -7.19 -11.00 11.53
N LYS A 141 -7.14 -9.78 12.10
CA LYS A 141 -5.89 -9.12 12.54
C LYS A 141 -5.04 -9.92 13.53
N GLY A 142 -5.66 -10.70 14.42
CA GLY A 142 -4.93 -11.36 15.49
C GLY A 142 -4.13 -10.36 16.33
N ARG A 143 -2.79 -10.49 16.35
CA ARG A 143 -1.85 -9.58 17.03
C ARG A 143 -1.25 -8.51 16.12
N THR A 144 -1.58 -8.52 14.84
CA THR A 144 -1.06 -7.57 13.85
C THR A 144 -1.38 -6.13 14.24
N LYS A 145 -0.36 -5.26 14.26
CA LYS A 145 -0.52 -3.81 14.40
C LYS A 145 -0.54 -3.17 13.02
N ILE A 146 -1.44 -2.21 12.80
CA ILE A 146 -1.52 -1.49 11.53
C ILE A 146 -1.21 -0.01 11.79
N TYR A 147 -0.18 0.49 11.11
CA TYR A 147 0.14 1.91 11.04
C TYR A 147 -0.38 2.46 9.74
N THR A 148 -1.20 3.51 9.80
CA THR A 148 -1.78 4.13 8.61
C THR A 148 -1.08 5.43 8.28
N ILE A 149 -0.81 5.68 7.01
CA ILE A 149 -0.17 6.90 6.51
C ILE A 149 -1.05 7.45 5.40
N GLY A 150 -1.67 8.60 5.67
CA GLY A 150 -2.53 9.31 4.72
C GLY A 150 -1.77 10.44 4.03
N TYR A 151 -1.64 10.38 2.70
CA TYR A 151 -0.98 11.41 1.89
C TYR A 151 -2.00 12.37 1.30
N GLY A 152 -2.11 13.58 1.83
CA GLY A 152 -3.10 14.56 1.41
C GLY A 152 -4.53 14.03 1.55
N ALA A 153 -4.77 13.22 2.57
CA ALA A 153 -6.07 12.60 2.82
C ALA A 153 -7.11 13.68 3.17
N PRO A 154 -8.27 13.71 2.48
CA PRO A 154 -9.34 14.63 2.83
C PRO A 154 -9.88 14.32 4.24
N ALA A 155 -10.51 15.31 4.87
CA ALA A 155 -10.97 15.20 6.26
C ALA A 155 -11.83 13.94 6.51
N GLY A 156 -12.76 13.62 5.60
CA GLY A 156 -13.62 12.44 5.73
C GLY A 156 -12.91 11.09 5.56
N ALA A 157 -11.68 11.09 5.07
CA ALA A 157 -10.87 9.89 4.92
C ALA A 157 -9.93 9.64 6.12
N LYS A 158 -9.74 10.64 6.98
CA LYS A 158 -8.86 10.50 8.15
C LYS A 158 -9.45 9.56 9.20
N GLU A 159 -10.75 9.68 9.48
CA GLU A 159 -11.44 8.87 10.48
C GLU A 159 -11.31 7.35 10.23
N PRO A 160 -11.57 6.78 9.04
CA PRO A 160 -11.36 5.37 8.78
C PRO A 160 -9.91 4.92 9.03
N LEU A 161 -8.92 5.73 8.65
CA LEU A 161 -7.51 5.42 8.86
C LEU A 161 -7.13 5.41 10.36
N GLU A 162 -7.64 6.39 11.11
CA GLU A 162 -7.46 6.44 12.57
C GLU A 162 -8.11 5.24 13.26
N LEU A 163 -9.31 4.87 12.83
CA LEU A 163 -10.04 3.73 13.37
C LEU A 163 -9.28 2.42 13.12
N ILE A 164 -8.76 2.19 11.89
CA ILE A 164 -7.93 1.03 11.56
C ILE A 164 -6.71 0.95 12.47
N ALA A 165 -6.00 2.07 12.64
CA ALA A 165 -4.82 2.11 13.50
C ALA A 165 -5.20 1.85 14.97
N ALA A 166 -6.21 2.54 15.50
CA ALA A 166 -6.64 2.42 16.90
C ALA A 166 -7.06 1.00 17.27
N MET A 167 -7.89 0.35 16.44
CA MET A 167 -8.40 -1.00 16.71
C MET A 167 -7.32 -2.09 16.65
N THR A 168 -6.13 -1.78 16.13
CA THR A 168 -5.00 -2.72 16.02
C THR A 168 -3.83 -2.36 16.95
N GLY A 169 -3.93 -1.26 17.70
CA GLY A 169 -2.85 -0.75 18.55
C GLY A 169 -1.68 -0.13 17.77
N GLY A 170 -1.93 0.29 16.53
CA GLY A 170 -1.03 1.11 15.72
C GLY A 170 -1.25 2.60 15.93
N LYS A 171 -0.75 3.40 14.97
CA LYS A 171 -0.90 4.87 14.95
C LYS A 171 -1.15 5.34 13.52
N SER A 172 -1.83 6.48 13.38
CA SER A 172 -2.01 7.16 12.10
C SER A 172 -1.04 8.34 11.97
N LYS A 173 -0.55 8.56 10.78
CA LYS A 173 0.19 9.77 10.38
C LYS A 173 -0.50 10.35 9.14
N PHE A 174 -0.64 11.66 9.11
CA PHE A 174 -1.14 12.38 7.93
C PHE A 174 -0.06 13.34 7.44
N VAL A 175 0.22 13.27 6.14
CA VAL A 175 1.15 14.16 5.44
C VAL A 175 0.29 15.09 4.61
N GLU A 176 0.21 16.35 4.98
CA GLU A 176 -0.66 17.33 4.33
C GLU A 176 -0.10 17.76 2.95
N MET A 177 -0.95 18.28 2.07
CA MET A 177 -0.56 18.59 0.70
C MET A 177 0.60 19.61 0.61
N ASP A 178 0.66 20.57 1.53
CA ASP A 178 1.76 21.55 1.54
C ASP A 178 3.09 20.91 1.95
N GLU A 179 3.05 19.99 2.92
CA GLU A 179 4.21 19.18 3.31
C GLU A 179 4.69 18.29 2.14
N ILE A 180 3.76 17.67 1.40
CA ILE A 180 4.08 16.87 0.21
C ILE A 180 4.82 17.71 -0.82
N ARG A 181 4.33 18.91 -1.12
CA ARG A 181 4.96 19.83 -2.09
C ARG A 181 6.37 20.26 -1.66
N GLU A 182 6.58 20.46 -0.37
CA GLU A 182 7.91 20.80 0.16
C GLU A 182 8.85 19.60 0.07
N MET A 183 8.37 18.40 0.43
CA MET A 183 9.15 17.18 0.32
C MET A 183 9.53 16.86 -1.13
N GLU A 184 8.64 17.08 -2.10
CA GLU A 184 8.94 16.92 -3.53
C GLU A 184 10.08 17.83 -3.99
N LYS A 185 10.04 19.12 -3.62
CA LYS A 185 11.13 20.07 -3.92
C LYS A 185 12.47 19.58 -3.37
N ASN A 186 12.47 19.07 -2.13
CA ASN A 186 13.67 18.55 -1.50
C ASN A 186 14.22 17.29 -2.17
N ILE A 187 13.34 16.42 -2.67
CA ILE A 187 13.72 15.22 -3.45
C ILE A 187 14.39 15.65 -4.77
N ASP A 188 13.82 16.63 -5.47
CA ASP A 188 14.36 17.13 -6.74
C ASP A 188 15.71 17.80 -6.56
N ASN A 189 15.86 18.66 -5.56
CA ASN A 189 17.12 19.35 -5.27
C ASN A 189 18.26 18.36 -4.98
N LYS A 190 17.99 17.26 -4.27
CA LYS A 190 18.98 16.20 -4.02
C LYS A 190 19.41 15.45 -5.28
N LYS A 191 18.53 15.32 -6.28
CA LYS A 191 18.86 14.68 -7.57
C LYS A 191 19.72 15.56 -8.46
N VAL A 192 19.68 16.88 -8.31
CA VAL A 192 20.49 17.83 -9.10
C VAL A 192 21.93 17.94 -8.55
N LEU A 193 22.14 17.58 -7.28
CA LEU A 193 23.45 17.70 -6.59
C LEU A 193 24.27 16.40 -6.61
N ASN A 194 23.73 15.30 -7.14
CA ASN A 194 24.40 14.00 -7.31
C ASN A 194 24.53 13.62 -8.80
#